data_558ee01232e12eeb67f9be8271695248
#
_entry.id   558ee01232e12eeb67f9be8271695248
#
_cell.length_a   1.000
_cell.length_b   1.000
_cell.length_c   1.000
_cell.angle_alpha   90.00
_cell.angle_beta   90.00
_cell.angle_gamma   90.00
#
_symmetry.space_group_name_H-M   'P 1'
#
loop_
_entity.id
_entity.type
_entity.pdbx_description
1 polymer ?
#
loop_
_entity_poly.entity_id
_entity_poly.type
_entity_poly.pdbx_seq_one_letter_code
_entity_poly.pdbx_strand_id
1 'polypeptide(L)'
;MIRQLRGFAVVALALAIVIFVAAEMREQMNADDTLPSITMDSDAIDISYEYTTDQLLEGVSAYDEADGDLTSQVMVGSFTRFIDPGICDLSYVVFDSSEHMATATRRVHFTDYHSPQFGLAEPLVFAESTTNNTEVRALFSANDVLDGDLTDWITYVETDAAYNNPGDYTITMEVSNSFGDTVSYAFPIHIYERNTQDFDITLTTPLVYVEQGSSFDPMAYVESIVDYSGNKYDPALLNVTSTVDTGTPGIYEVHYEIGNASVNTNEDNPEEISEGETGDSTLLTSVTGEGQYGQMWLTVIVQEVLG
;
A
#
# COMPACT_ATOMS: atom_id res chain seq x y z
N MET A 1 -49.64 1.09 -75.77
CA MET A 1 -49.46 1.41 -74.38
C MET A 1 -48.50 0.46 -73.64
N ILE A 2 -48.72 -0.84 -73.61
CA ILE A 2 -47.88 -1.84 -72.92
C ILE A 2 -46.41 -1.92 -73.44
N ARG A 3 -46.17 -1.74 -74.72
CA ARG A 3 -44.81 -1.73 -75.31
C ARG A 3 -43.97 -0.52 -74.87
N GLN A 4 -44.57 0.64 -74.72
CA GLN A 4 -43.88 1.86 -74.21
C GLN A 4 -43.61 1.77 -72.74
N LEU A 5 -44.52 1.18 -71.97
CA LEU A 5 -44.34 0.94 -70.54
C LEU A 5 -43.18 -0.04 -70.25
N ARG A 6 -43.03 -1.07 -71.09
CA ARG A 6 -41.89 -2.02 -71.00
C ARG A 6 -40.56 -1.35 -71.34
N GLY A 7 -40.55 -0.46 -72.36
CA GLY A 7 -39.37 0.31 -72.68
C GLY A 7 -38.93 1.26 -71.55
N PHE A 8 -39.89 1.94 -70.92
CA PHE A 8 -39.65 2.80 -69.76
C PHE A 8 -39.14 2.04 -68.56
N ALA A 9 -39.67 0.87 -68.29
CA ALA A 9 -39.23 0.02 -67.17
C ALA A 9 -37.77 -0.47 -67.39
N VAL A 10 -37.40 -0.84 -68.60
CA VAL A 10 -36.03 -1.27 -68.92
C VAL A 10 -35.04 -0.15 -68.78
N VAL A 11 -35.38 1.08 -69.23
CA VAL A 11 -34.54 2.28 -69.08
C VAL A 11 -34.38 2.67 -67.62
N ALA A 12 -35.47 2.63 -66.86
CA ALA A 12 -35.42 2.94 -65.41
C ALA A 12 -34.57 1.93 -64.65
N LEU A 13 -34.67 0.63 -64.98
CA LEU A 13 -33.81 -0.40 -64.36
C LEU A 13 -32.34 -0.21 -64.75
N ALA A 14 -32.04 0.09 -66.02
CA ALA A 14 -30.67 0.35 -66.44
C ALA A 14 -30.08 1.57 -65.73
N LEU A 15 -30.89 2.62 -65.55
CA LEU A 15 -30.45 3.82 -64.81
C LEU A 15 -30.20 3.51 -63.33
N ALA A 16 -31.06 2.72 -62.71
CA ALA A 16 -30.88 2.32 -61.30
C ALA A 16 -29.60 1.46 -61.11
N ILE A 17 -29.30 0.55 -62.07
CA ILE A 17 -28.08 -0.24 -62.03
C ILE A 17 -26.82 0.68 -62.20
N VAL A 18 -26.87 1.64 -63.09
CA VAL A 18 -25.76 2.59 -63.25
C VAL A 18 -25.54 3.43 -62.01
N ILE A 19 -26.60 3.92 -61.39
CA ILE A 19 -26.52 4.70 -60.12
C ILE A 19 -25.98 3.78 -58.99
N PHE A 20 -26.44 2.55 -58.90
CA PHE A 20 -25.98 1.57 -57.91
C PHE A 20 -24.47 1.28 -58.10
N VAL A 21 -24.05 0.95 -59.32
CA VAL A 21 -22.63 0.69 -59.62
C VAL A 21 -21.76 1.93 -59.39
N ALA A 22 -22.28 3.12 -59.73
CA ALA A 22 -21.55 4.36 -59.47
C ALA A 22 -21.44 4.66 -57.95
N ALA A 23 -22.44 4.33 -57.16
CA ALA A 23 -22.42 4.43 -55.70
C ALA A 23 -21.42 3.44 -55.10
N GLU A 24 -21.44 2.18 -55.50
CA GLU A 24 -20.50 1.15 -55.09
C GLU A 24 -19.04 1.51 -55.46
N MET A 25 -18.82 1.99 -56.72
CA MET A 25 -17.50 2.47 -57.15
C MET A 25 -17.02 3.67 -56.30
N ARG A 26 -17.94 4.57 -55.95
CA ARG A 26 -17.59 5.75 -55.14
C ARG A 26 -17.27 5.33 -53.70
N GLU A 27 -17.94 4.35 -53.14
CA GLU A 27 -17.64 3.78 -51.83
C GLU A 27 -16.28 3.08 -51.83
N GLN A 28 -15.96 2.27 -52.85
CA GLN A 28 -14.65 1.63 -53.01
C GLN A 28 -13.51 2.64 -53.30
N MET A 29 -13.77 3.74 -54.01
CA MET A 29 -12.77 4.77 -54.29
C MET A 29 -12.51 5.70 -53.06
N ASN A 30 -13.43 5.73 -52.12
CA ASN A 30 -13.31 6.48 -50.88
C ASN A 30 -13.03 5.57 -49.66
N ALA A 31 -12.86 4.25 -49.88
CA ALA A 31 -12.43 3.37 -48.81
C ALA A 31 -11.01 3.79 -48.39
N ASP A 32 -10.89 4.14 -47.11
CA ASP A 32 -9.62 4.36 -46.48
C ASP A 32 -9.02 3.00 -46.10
N ASP A 33 -7.86 2.69 -46.73
CA ASP A 33 -7.11 1.46 -46.44
C ASP A 33 -5.87 1.76 -45.57
N THR A 34 -5.69 3.04 -45.15
CA THR A 34 -4.57 3.43 -44.30
C THR A 34 -4.84 3.03 -42.83
N LEU A 35 -3.79 2.85 -42.10
CA LEU A 35 -3.88 2.50 -40.67
C LEU A 35 -3.32 3.65 -39.85
N PRO A 36 -3.99 4.05 -38.78
CA PRO A 36 -3.45 5.04 -37.87
C PRO A 36 -2.17 4.54 -37.20
N SER A 37 -1.32 5.45 -36.79
CA SER A 37 -0.09 5.16 -36.06
C SER A 37 0.00 6.02 -34.81
N ILE A 38 0.48 5.42 -33.72
CA ILE A 38 0.77 6.13 -32.46
C ILE A 38 2.28 6.25 -32.33
N THR A 39 2.76 7.44 -32.05
CA THR A 39 4.18 7.73 -31.79
C THR A 39 4.32 8.38 -30.42
N MET A 40 5.43 8.11 -29.74
CA MET A 40 5.74 8.62 -28.41
C MET A 40 7.14 9.24 -28.43
N ASP A 41 7.34 10.30 -27.68
CA ASP A 41 8.63 10.99 -27.54
C ASP A 41 9.62 10.21 -26.65
N SER A 42 9.09 9.34 -25.77
CA SER A 42 9.85 8.46 -24.87
C SER A 42 9.15 7.12 -24.70
N ASP A 43 9.92 6.05 -24.55
CA ASP A 43 9.43 4.70 -24.27
C ASP A 43 8.99 4.51 -22.81
N ALA A 44 9.30 5.47 -21.92
CA ALA A 44 8.94 5.45 -20.51
C ALA A 44 8.56 6.82 -19.99
N ILE A 45 7.73 6.85 -18.93
CA ILE A 45 7.38 8.06 -18.17
C ILE A 45 7.49 7.78 -16.68
N ASP A 46 7.92 8.83 -15.94
CA ASP A 46 7.92 8.87 -14.49
C ASP A 46 6.71 9.70 -14.03
N ILE A 47 5.86 9.14 -13.20
CA ILE A 47 4.64 9.80 -12.71
C ILE A 47 4.44 9.51 -11.23
N SER A 48 3.68 10.38 -10.55
CA SER A 48 3.12 10.09 -9.22
C SER A 48 1.95 9.12 -9.32
N TYR A 49 1.64 8.40 -8.24
CA TYR A 49 0.39 7.63 -8.15
C TYR A 49 -0.86 8.54 -8.20
N GLU A 50 -0.72 9.85 -7.93
CA GLU A 50 -1.79 10.86 -8.06
C GLU A 50 -1.86 11.47 -9.48
N TYR A 51 -1.55 10.68 -10.51
CA TYR A 51 -1.50 11.14 -11.90
C TYR A 51 -2.85 11.61 -12.44
N THR A 52 -2.78 12.44 -13.49
CA THR A 52 -3.92 12.83 -14.33
C THR A 52 -3.84 12.16 -15.71
N THR A 53 -4.97 12.04 -16.39
CA THR A 53 -5.00 11.52 -17.77
C THR A 53 -4.12 12.33 -18.72
N ASP A 54 -4.03 13.66 -18.55
CA ASP A 54 -3.22 14.53 -19.38
C ASP A 54 -1.72 14.22 -19.25
N GLN A 55 -1.26 13.88 -18.04
CA GLN A 55 0.11 13.45 -17.79
C GLN A 55 0.44 12.12 -18.50
N LEU A 56 -0.51 11.19 -18.54
CA LEU A 56 -0.35 9.93 -19.27
C LEU A 56 -0.25 10.12 -20.78
N LEU A 57 -0.90 11.16 -21.33
CA LEU A 57 -0.91 11.49 -22.77
C LEU A 57 0.24 12.42 -23.16
N GLU A 58 1.04 12.89 -22.22
CA GLU A 58 2.18 13.78 -22.54
C GLU A 58 3.19 13.09 -23.45
N GLY A 59 3.54 13.76 -24.56
CA GLY A 59 4.46 13.24 -25.57
C GLY A 59 3.89 12.11 -26.44
N VAL A 60 2.59 11.81 -26.35
CA VAL A 60 1.90 10.85 -27.23
C VAL A 60 1.25 11.62 -28.38
N SER A 61 1.43 11.15 -29.59
CA SER A 61 0.78 11.67 -30.80
C SER A 61 0.31 10.55 -31.70
N ALA A 62 -0.74 10.83 -32.49
CA ALA A 62 -1.25 9.88 -33.45
C ALA A 62 -1.53 10.55 -34.79
N TYR A 63 -1.29 9.82 -35.87
CA TYR A 63 -1.47 10.30 -37.22
C TYR A 63 -1.96 9.19 -38.12
N ASP A 64 -2.81 9.56 -39.06
CA ASP A 64 -3.25 8.73 -40.17
C ASP A 64 -3.07 9.47 -41.48
N GLU A 65 -2.83 8.75 -42.58
CA GLU A 65 -2.57 9.36 -43.89
C GLU A 65 -3.81 9.99 -44.51
N ALA A 66 -4.99 9.42 -44.27
CA ALA A 66 -6.29 9.91 -44.77
C ALA A 66 -6.93 10.94 -43.85
N ASP A 67 -6.89 10.69 -42.54
CA ASP A 67 -7.57 11.51 -41.53
C ASP A 67 -6.68 12.63 -40.93
N GLY A 68 -5.36 12.51 -41.10
CA GLY A 68 -4.40 13.47 -40.57
C GLY A 68 -4.09 13.28 -39.10
N ASP A 69 -4.06 14.38 -38.34
CA ASP A 69 -3.73 14.39 -36.92
C ASP A 69 -4.88 13.83 -36.04
N LEU A 70 -4.64 12.68 -35.41
CA LEU A 70 -5.55 11.98 -34.49
C LEU A 70 -5.13 12.10 -33.02
N THR A 71 -4.15 12.93 -32.70
CA THR A 71 -3.57 13.05 -31.34
C THR A 71 -4.62 13.28 -30.28
N SER A 72 -5.62 14.13 -30.55
CA SER A 72 -6.72 14.41 -29.61
C SER A 72 -7.71 13.25 -29.41
N GLN A 73 -7.63 12.22 -30.24
CA GLN A 73 -8.49 11.03 -30.20
C GLN A 73 -7.79 9.84 -29.55
N VAL A 74 -6.52 9.98 -29.15
CA VAL A 74 -5.80 8.93 -28.42
C VAL A 74 -6.48 8.72 -27.06
N MET A 75 -6.82 7.48 -26.80
CA MET A 75 -7.39 7.04 -25.52
C MET A 75 -6.36 6.28 -24.72
N VAL A 76 -6.31 6.58 -23.42
CA VAL A 76 -5.55 5.80 -22.45
C VAL A 76 -6.32 4.49 -22.21
N GLY A 77 -5.65 3.38 -22.40
CA GLY A 77 -6.19 2.04 -22.18
C GLY A 77 -5.99 1.59 -20.72
N SER A 78 -5.46 0.40 -20.53
CA SER A 78 -5.25 -0.20 -19.21
C SER A 78 -3.77 -0.30 -18.88
N PHE A 79 -3.48 -0.21 -17.58
CA PHE A 79 -2.22 -0.66 -17.02
C PHE A 79 -2.14 -2.18 -17.01
N THR A 80 -0.94 -2.71 -17.18
CA THR A 80 -0.65 -4.13 -16.91
C THR A 80 -0.43 -4.35 -15.42
N ARG A 81 -0.26 -5.60 -15.00
CA ARG A 81 0.33 -5.88 -13.69
C ARG A 81 1.75 -5.33 -13.63
N PHE A 82 2.21 -5.08 -12.43
CA PHE A 82 3.59 -4.67 -12.19
C PHE A 82 4.57 -5.72 -12.72
N ILE A 83 5.63 -5.23 -13.35
CA ILE A 83 6.80 -6.02 -13.79
C ILE A 83 7.78 -6.10 -12.63
N ASP A 84 7.97 -4.96 -11.96
CA ASP A 84 8.62 -4.78 -10.66
C ASP A 84 7.76 -3.79 -9.86
N PRO A 85 7.81 -3.74 -8.53
CA PRO A 85 7.01 -2.82 -7.73
C PRO A 85 7.09 -1.37 -8.26
N GLY A 86 5.92 -0.78 -8.53
CA GLY A 86 5.81 0.56 -9.11
C GLY A 86 6.07 0.66 -10.61
N ILE A 87 6.40 -0.43 -11.33
CA ILE A 87 6.70 -0.42 -12.76
C ILE A 87 5.71 -1.29 -13.53
N CYS A 88 5.01 -0.69 -14.50
CA CYS A 88 4.07 -1.40 -15.37
C CYS A 88 4.10 -0.85 -16.79
N ASP A 89 3.35 -1.46 -17.69
CA ASP A 89 3.12 -0.95 -19.03
C ASP A 89 1.69 -0.38 -19.13
N LEU A 90 1.56 0.76 -19.83
CA LEU A 90 0.30 1.41 -20.14
C LEU A 90 0.02 1.28 -21.63
N SER A 91 -1.19 0.87 -21.99
CA SER A 91 -1.64 0.80 -23.37
C SER A 91 -2.32 2.10 -23.82
N TYR A 92 -2.15 2.43 -25.08
CA TYR A 92 -2.86 3.49 -25.79
C TYR A 92 -3.60 2.91 -26.98
N VAL A 93 -4.71 3.52 -27.35
CA VAL A 93 -5.48 3.13 -28.51
C VAL A 93 -6.01 4.35 -29.23
N VAL A 94 -6.02 4.31 -30.56
CA VAL A 94 -6.64 5.32 -31.41
C VAL A 94 -7.39 4.62 -32.53
N PHE A 95 -8.49 5.24 -32.97
CA PHE A 95 -9.27 4.82 -34.13
C PHE A 95 -9.28 5.95 -35.15
N ASP A 96 -9.22 5.60 -36.45
CA ASP A 96 -9.49 6.50 -37.55
C ASP A 96 -11.00 6.61 -37.83
N SER A 97 -11.38 7.39 -38.86
CA SER A 97 -12.76 7.56 -39.29
C SER A 97 -13.36 6.31 -39.95
N SER A 98 -12.52 5.36 -40.36
CA SER A 98 -12.88 4.08 -40.99
C SER A 98 -12.88 2.91 -40.00
N GLU A 99 -12.73 3.22 -38.70
CA GLU A 99 -12.72 2.24 -37.58
C GLU A 99 -11.47 1.34 -37.56
N HIS A 100 -10.39 1.70 -38.28
CA HIS A 100 -9.11 1.01 -38.09
C HIS A 100 -8.50 1.42 -36.77
N MET A 101 -7.86 0.46 -36.10
CA MET A 101 -7.32 0.63 -34.76
C MET A 101 -5.78 0.54 -34.77
N ALA A 102 -5.13 1.48 -34.08
CA ALA A 102 -3.75 1.33 -33.66
C ALA A 102 -3.63 1.28 -32.16
N THR A 103 -2.65 0.52 -31.68
CA THR A 103 -2.30 0.41 -30.26
C THR A 103 -0.80 0.60 -30.07
N ALA A 104 -0.44 1.19 -28.93
CA ALA A 104 0.94 1.30 -28.51
C ALA A 104 1.03 1.08 -27.00
N THR A 105 2.23 0.78 -26.51
CA THR A 105 2.48 0.61 -25.07
C THR A 105 3.68 1.44 -24.66
N ARG A 106 3.61 2.00 -23.43
CA ARG A 106 4.67 2.80 -22.81
C ARG A 106 4.92 2.30 -21.40
N ARG A 107 6.18 2.22 -20.99
CA ARG A 107 6.56 1.92 -19.63
C ARG A 107 6.16 3.08 -18.70
N VAL A 108 5.57 2.76 -17.55
CA VAL A 108 5.23 3.71 -16.50
C VAL A 108 5.97 3.31 -15.24
N HIS A 109 6.63 4.29 -14.62
CA HIS A 109 7.27 4.17 -13.34
C HIS A 109 6.59 5.15 -12.37
N PHE A 110 6.00 4.63 -11.31
CA PHE A 110 5.42 5.42 -10.23
C PHE A 110 6.53 5.79 -9.24
N THR A 111 6.93 7.07 -9.22
CA THR A 111 8.10 7.55 -8.47
C THR A 111 7.91 7.58 -6.95
N ASP A 112 6.68 7.56 -6.50
CA ASP A 112 6.26 7.64 -5.09
C ASP A 112 5.44 6.41 -4.66
N TYR A 113 5.56 5.31 -5.39
CA TYR A 113 4.93 4.05 -5.05
C TYR A 113 5.66 3.36 -3.90
N HIS A 114 4.90 2.74 -3.04
CA HIS A 114 5.37 1.73 -2.08
C HIS A 114 4.39 0.55 -2.08
N SER A 115 4.91 -0.63 -1.77
CA SER A 115 4.10 -1.84 -1.65
C SER A 115 3.01 -1.70 -0.57
N PRO A 116 1.93 -2.49 -0.65
CA PRO A 116 0.86 -2.46 0.35
C PRO A 116 1.40 -2.50 1.79
N GLN A 117 0.82 -1.68 2.66
CA GLN A 117 1.24 -1.57 4.05
C GLN A 117 0.17 -2.12 4.98
N PHE A 118 0.59 -2.95 5.94
CA PHE A 118 -0.26 -3.38 7.05
C PHE A 118 -0.37 -2.29 8.11
N GLY A 119 -1.50 -2.27 8.80
CA GLY A 119 -1.71 -1.55 10.04
C GLY A 119 -2.11 -2.52 11.15
N LEU A 120 -1.85 -2.14 12.39
CA LEU A 120 -2.33 -2.84 13.58
C LEU A 120 -3.18 -1.88 14.42
N ALA A 121 -4.30 -2.35 14.95
CA ALA A 121 -5.12 -1.57 15.86
C ALA A 121 -4.50 -1.53 17.28
N GLU A 122 -3.82 -2.60 17.69
CA GLU A 122 -3.19 -2.77 18.99
C GLU A 122 -1.89 -3.58 18.84
N PRO A 123 -0.92 -3.46 19.80
CA PRO A 123 0.25 -4.34 19.83
C PRO A 123 -0.15 -5.81 19.94
N LEU A 124 0.60 -6.70 19.29
CA LEU A 124 0.34 -8.14 19.35
C LEU A 124 0.91 -8.77 20.65
N VAL A 125 0.51 -8.21 21.78
CA VAL A 125 0.98 -8.57 23.14
C VAL A 125 -0.23 -8.88 24.01
N PHE A 126 -0.35 -10.12 24.49
CA PHE A 126 -1.57 -10.58 25.17
C PHE A 126 -1.24 -11.35 26.44
N ALA A 127 -2.11 -11.24 27.44
CA ALA A 127 -2.08 -12.18 28.56
C ALA A 127 -2.59 -13.56 28.10
N GLU A 128 -2.05 -14.64 28.66
CA GLU A 128 -2.50 -16.00 28.34
C GLU A 128 -4.02 -16.16 28.48
N SER A 129 -4.65 -16.86 27.53
CA SER A 129 -6.10 -17.16 27.51
C SER A 129 -7.01 -15.92 27.49
N THR A 130 -6.53 -14.74 27.01
CA THR A 130 -7.35 -13.53 26.86
C THR A 130 -7.76 -13.27 25.43
N THR A 131 -7.13 -13.91 24.44
CA THR A 131 -7.42 -13.73 23.02
C THR A 131 -7.40 -15.06 22.27
N ASN A 132 -7.73 -15.00 21.00
CA ASN A 132 -7.72 -16.13 20.07
C ASN A 132 -7.38 -15.67 18.65
N ASN A 133 -7.13 -16.64 17.76
CA ASN A 133 -6.72 -16.37 16.37
C ASN A 133 -7.70 -15.44 15.61
N THR A 134 -9.01 -15.53 15.87
CA THR A 134 -9.99 -14.68 15.18
C THR A 134 -9.89 -13.22 15.63
N GLU A 135 -9.71 -12.99 16.93
CA GLU A 135 -9.56 -11.65 17.50
C GLU A 135 -8.24 -11.02 17.06
N VAL A 136 -7.13 -11.77 17.09
CA VAL A 136 -5.82 -11.27 16.64
C VAL A 136 -5.87 -10.88 15.15
N ARG A 137 -6.47 -11.71 14.30
CA ARG A 137 -6.63 -11.37 12.87
C ARG A 137 -7.46 -10.11 12.63
N ALA A 138 -8.42 -9.81 13.50
CA ALA A 138 -9.24 -8.61 13.38
C ALA A 138 -8.51 -7.31 13.75
N LEU A 139 -7.30 -7.39 14.29
CA LEU A 139 -6.46 -6.23 14.58
C LEU A 139 -5.73 -5.71 13.34
N PHE A 140 -5.65 -6.51 12.29
CA PHE A 140 -4.94 -6.14 11.06
C PHE A 140 -5.81 -5.31 10.14
N SER A 141 -5.20 -4.29 9.55
CA SER A 141 -5.68 -3.55 8.39
C SER A 141 -4.60 -3.50 7.32
N ALA A 142 -4.96 -3.15 6.09
CA ALA A 142 -3.99 -2.92 5.03
C ALA A 142 -4.44 -1.78 4.12
N ASN A 143 -3.46 -1.03 3.61
CA ASN A 143 -3.69 0.06 2.67
C ASN A 143 -2.64 0.06 1.57
N ASP A 144 -3.04 0.47 0.37
CA ASP A 144 -2.19 0.65 -0.80
C ASP A 144 -2.42 2.04 -1.41
N VAL A 145 -1.38 2.66 -1.97
CA VAL A 145 -1.47 4.01 -2.54
C VAL A 145 -2.31 4.07 -3.81
N LEU A 146 -2.41 2.96 -4.56
CA LEU A 146 -3.17 2.86 -5.81
C LEU A 146 -4.60 2.35 -5.58
N ASP A 147 -4.77 1.37 -4.69
CA ASP A 147 -6.06 0.69 -4.48
C ASP A 147 -6.80 1.16 -3.22
N GLY A 148 -6.13 1.92 -2.33
CA GLY A 148 -6.70 2.37 -1.06
C GLY A 148 -6.79 1.25 -0.02
N ASP A 149 -7.93 1.11 0.65
CA ASP A 149 -8.15 0.14 1.72
C ASP A 149 -8.21 -1.29 1.18
N LEU A 150 -7.25 -2.11 1.60
CA LEU A 150 -7.13 -3.54 1.28
C LEU A 150 -7.44 -4.46 2.45
N THR A 151 -8.03 -3.96 3.54
CA THR A 151 -8.28 -4.73 4.78
C THR A 151 -9.06 -6.02 4.52
N ASP A 152 -10.09 -5.98 3.66
CA ASP A 152 -10.88 -7.15 3.30
C ASP A 152 -10.14 -8.17 2.40
N TRP A 153 -8.99 -7.78 1.86
CA TRP A 153 -8.16 -8.60 0.98
C TRP A 153 -6.98 -9.25 1.70
N ILE A 154 -6.84 -8.98 3.02
CA ILE A 154 -5.81 -9.62 3.83
C ILE A 154 -6.06 -11.12 3.90
N THR A 155 -5.05 -11.89 3.54
CA THR A 155 -5.06 -13.35 3.61
C THR A 155 -4.26 -13.82 4.82
N TYR A 156 -4.89 -14.64 5.66
CA TYR A 156 -4.21 -15.38 6.70
C TYR A 156 -3.48 -16.58 6.07
N VAL A 157 -2.19 -16.70 6.34
CA VAL A 157 -1.37 -17.81 5.83
C VAL A 157 -1.23 -18.89 6.89
N GLU A 158 -0.60 -18.59 8.03
CA GLU A 158 -0.37 -19.53 9.12
C GLU A 158 -0.09 -18.84 10.45
N THR A 159 -0.16 -19.59 11.55
CA THR A 159 0.32 -19.19 12.87
C THR A 159 0.73 -20.42 13.68
N ASP A 160 1.72 -20.25 14.55
CA ASP A 160 2.10 -21.22 15.57
C ASP A 160 1.59 -20.83 16.97
N ALA A 161 0.81 -19.73 17.08
CA ALA A 161 0.38 -19.16 18.36
C ALA A 161 -0.47 -20.13 19.19
N ALA A 162 0.01 -20.38 20.39
CA ALA A 162 -0.69 -21.13 21.44
C ALA A 162 -1.20 -20.17 22.53
N TYR A 163 -2.32 -19.52 22.31
CA TYR A 163 -2.86 -18.42 23.13
C TYR A 163 -3.10 -18.78 24.60
N ASN A 164 -2.99 -20.05 24.99
CA ASN A 164 -3.14 -20.53 26.37
C ASN A 164 -1.80 -20.68 27.11
N ASN A 165 -0.68 -20.49 26.40
CA ASN A 165 0.66 -20.69 26.94
C ASN A 165 1.48 -19.43 26.74
N PRO A 166 2.17 -18.93 27.78
CA PRO A 166 3.14 -17.85 27.60
C PRO A 166 4.27 -18.27 26.65
N GLY A 167 4.72 -17.32 25.84
CA GLY A 167 5.79 -17.54 24.87
C GLY A 167 5.70 -16.57 23.69
N ASP A 168 6.68 -16.69 22.81
CA ASP A 168 6.80 -15.92 21.58
C ASP A 168 6.37 -16.79 20.40
N TYR A 169 5.50 -16.23 19.58
CA TYR A 169 4.84 -16.89 18.45
C TYR A 169 4.84 -15.97 17.24
N THR A 170 4.32 -16.47 16.13
CA THR A 170 4.17 -15.69 14.89
C THR A 170 2.79 -15.88 14.27
N ILE A 171 2.34 -14.88 13.52
CA ILE A 171 1.21 -14.96 12.59
C ILE A 171 1.64 -14.40 11.24
N THR A 172 1.51 -15.20 10.19
CA THR A 172 1.82 -14.76 8.83
C THR A 172 0.58 -14.25 8.12
N MET A 173 0.64 -13.01 7.71
CA MET A 173 -0.40 -12.31 6.96
C MET A 173 0.13 -11.87 5.62
N GLU A 174 -0.71 -11.93 4.59
CA GLU A 174 -0.39 -11.57 3.22
C GLU A 174 -1.46 -10.65 2.64
N VAL A 175 -1.05 -9.68 1.84
CA VAL A 175 -1.95 -8.82 1.07
C VAL A 175 -1.36 -8.52 -0.30
N SER A 176 -2.22 -8.44 -1.31
CA SER A 176 -1.84 -8.09 -2.69
C SER A 176 -2.72 -6.96 -3.20
N ASN A 177 -2.14 -6.04 -3.98
CA ASN A 177 -2.91 -5.04 -4.70
C ASN A 177 -3.38 -5.54 -6.09
N SER A 178 -4.16 -4.74 -6.80
CA SER A 178 -4.70 -5.08 -8.13
C SER A 178 -3.62 -5.20 -9.21
N PHE A 179 -2.46 -4.56 -9.01
CA PHE A 179 -1.30 -4.66 -9.88
C PHE A 179 -0.47 -5.92 -9.64
N GLY A 180 -0.79 -6.71 -8.61
CA GLY A 180 -0.15 -7.98 -8.30
C GLY A 180 1.11 -7.86 -7.44
N ASP A 181 1.35 -6.68 -6.86
CA ASP A 181 2.36 -6.55 -5.81
C ASP A 181 1.83 -7.17 -4.51
N THR A 182 2.64 -8.03 -3.91
CA THR A 182 2.26 -8.86 -2.77
C THR A 182 3.28 -8.73 -1.66
N VAL A 183 2.82 -8.40 -0.48
CA VAL A 183 3.63 -8.41 0.74
C VAL A 183 3.15 -9.49 1.69
N SER A 184 4.09 -10.17 2.33
CA SER A 184 3.82 -11.23 3.31
C SER A 184 4.81 -11.10 4.46
N TYR A 185 4.28 -10.94 5.69
CA TYR A 185 5.08 -10.80 6.90
C TYR A 185 4.65 -11.80 7.96
N ALA A 186 5.65 -12.38 8.65
CA ALA A 186 5.45 -13.14 9.87
C ALA A 186 5.52 -12.17 11.07
N PHE A 187 4.36 -11.70 11.53
CA PHE A 187 4.26 -10.77 12.65
C PHE A 187 4.48 -11.52 13.96
N PRO A 188 5.37 -11.03 14.83
CA PRO A 188 5.57 -11.62 16.14
C PRO A 188 4.38 -11.37 17.05
N ILE A 189 4.06 -12.37 17.90
CA ILE A 189 3.02 -12.34 18.91
C ILE A 189 3.66 -12.73 20.24
N HIS A 190 3.45 -11.91 21.25
CA HIS A 190 3.94 -12.17 22.61
C HIS A 190 2.80 -12.49 23.55
N ILE A 191 2.86 -13.65 24.21
CA ILE A 191 1.88 -14.08 25.20
C ILE A 191 2.59 -14.15 26.54
N TYR A 192 2.14 -13.33 27.49
CA TYR A 192 2.70 -13.31 28.83
C TYR A 192 1.78 -14.00 29.84
N GLU A 193 2.36 -14.44 30.96
CA GLU A 193 1.62 -15.05 32.07
C GLU A 193 0.69 -14.02 32.69
N ARG A 194 -0.57 -14.41 32.93
CA ARG A 194 -1.59 -13.53 33.48
C ARG A 194 -1.18 -12.98 34.85
N ASN A 195 -1.46 -11.72 35.11
CA ASN A 195 -1.15 -10.98 36.35
C ASN A 195 0.34 -10.79 36.64
N THR A 196 1.20 -10.81 35.61
CA THR A 196 2.63 -10.48 35.75
C THR A 196 2.96 -9.06 35.37
N GLN A 197 2.03 -8.31 34.79
CA GLN A 197 2.21 -6.91 34.40
C GLN A 197 1.65 -6.01 35.53
N ASP A 198 2.45 -5.11 36.02
CA ASP A 198 2.07 -4.08 37.02
C ASP A 198 2.04 -2.68 36.38
N PHE A 199 2.62 -2.55 35.21
CA PHE A 199 2.63 -1.32 34.43
C PHE A 199 1.97 -1.52 33.07
N ASP A 200 1.23 -0.49 32.66
CA ASP A 200 0.73 -0.32 31.30
C ASP A 200 1.67 0.65 30.56
N ILE A 201 2.36 0.14 29.55
CA ILE A 201 3.20 0.90 28.65
C ILE A 201 2.40 1.16 27.37
N THR A 202 1.98 2.39 27.16
CA THR A 202 1.24 2.81 25.97
C THR A 202 2.18 3.32 24.90
N LEU A 203 2.00 2.84 23.67
CA LEU A 203 2.74 3.31 22.49
C LEU A 203 1.85 4.24 21.65
N THR A 204 2.44 5.19 20.95
CA THR A 204 1.75 6.10 20.02
C THR A 204 1.19 5.34 18.81
N THR A 205 1.79 4.21 18.46
CA THR A 205 1.36 3.30 17.38
C THR A 205 1.89 1.89 17.67
N PRO A 206 1.15 0.84 17.34
CA PRO A 206 1.60 -0.56 17.51
C PRO A 206 2.52 -1.05 16.40
N LEU A 207 2.54 -0.37 15.24
CA LEU A 207 3.32 -0.71 14.06
C LEU A 207 3.89 0.55 13.41
N VAL A 208 5.16 0.49 13.02
CA VAL A 208 5.88 1.58 12.36
C VAL A 208 6.54 1.08 11.08
N TYR A 209 6.44 1.88 10.02
CA TYR A 209 7.25 1.72 8.81
C TYR A 209 8.44 2.66 8.85
N VAL A 210 9.60 2.14 8.53
CA VAL A 210 10.88 2.87 8.46
C VAL A 210 11.48 2.64 7.08
N GLU A 211 11.85 3.70 6.39
CA GLU A 211 12.56 3.58 5.10
C GLU A 211 13.96 3.02 5.32
N GLN A 212 14.40 2.14 4.43
CA GLN A 212 15.74 1.58 4.47
C GLN A 212 16.81 2.69 4.54
N GLY A 213 17.73 2.56 5.48
CA GLY A 213 18.82 3.51 5.70
C GLY A 213 18.46 4.74 6.52
N SER A 214 17.19 4.90 6.92
CA SER A 214 16.76 6.02 7.78
C SER A 214 17.20 5.81 9.23
N SER A 215 17.23 6.90 9.99
CA SER A 215 17.43 6.84 11.45
C SER A 215 16.14 6.38 12.13
N PHE A 216 16.28 5.59 13.19
CA PHE A 216 15.17 5.11 14.01
C PHE A 216 15.46 5.37 15.47
N ASP A 217 14.53 6.02 16.19
CA ASP A 217 14.58 6.24 17.64
C ASP A 217 13.42 5.53 18.30
N PRO A 218 13.63 4.41 19.00
CA PRO A 218 12.57 3.66 19.65
C PRO A 218 11.84 4.46 20.75
N MET A 219 12.52 5.41 21.40
CA MET A 219 11.90 6.20 22.47
C MET A 219 10.85 7.19 21.97
N ALA A 220 10.89 7.57 20.70
CA ALA A 220 9.92 8.47 20.09
C ALA A 220 8.48 7.89 20.05
N TYR A 221 8.31 6.58 20.26
CA TYR A 221 7.03 5.89 20.18
C TYR A 221 6.41 5.57 21.53
N VAL A 222 7.06 5.91 22.65
CA VAL A 222 6.47 5.74 23.98
C VAL A 222 5.60 6.93 24.31
N GLU A 223 4.31 6.68 24.55
CA GLU A 223 3.35 7.71 24.91
C GLU A 223 3.27 7.89 26.44
N SER A 224 3.12 6.79 27.18
CA SER A 224 3.00 6.84 28.63
C SER A 224 3.34 5.51 29.30
N ILE A 225 3.69 5.60 30.57
CA ILE A 225 3.84 4.46 31.48
C ILE A 225 3.02 4.75 32.72
N VAL A 226 2.10 3.84 33.06
CA VAL A 226 1.15 4.02 34.18
C VAL A 226 1.07 2.73 34.99
N ASP A 227 1.09 2.82 36.31
CA ASP A 227 0.80 1.67 37.19
C ASP A 227 -0.71 1.52 37.44
N TYR A 228 -1.14 0.44 38.10
CA TYR A 228 -2.54 0.20 38.46
C TYR A 228 -3.12 1.22 39.43
N SER A 229 -2.28 2.03 40.08
CA SER A 229 -2.71 3.11 40.98
C SER A 229 -2.92 4.42 40.23
N GLY A 230 -2.58 4.45 38.94
CA GLY A 230 -2.69 5.63 38.09
C GLY A 230 -1.47 6.56 38.18
N ASN A 231 -0.37 6.16 38.77
CA ASN A 231 0.85 6.92 38.83
C ASN A 231 1.55 6.85 37.47
N LYS A 232 2.06 7.99 36.98
CA LYS A 232 2.80 8.10 35.75
C LYS A 232 4.31 8.05 36.00
N TYR A 233 5.01 7.37 35.11
CA TYR A 233 6.46 7.14 35.21
C TYR A 233 7.19 7.77 34.05
N ASP A 234 8.45 8.18 34.30
CA ASP A 234 9.33 8.74 33.28
C ASP A 234 9.73 7.64 32.28
N PRO A 235 9.53 7.83 30.96
CA PRO A 235 9.99 6.88 29.93
C PRO A 235 11.48 6.54 30.02
N ALA A 236 12.32 7.41 30.60
CA ALA A 236 13.73 7.13 30.83
C ALA A 236 14.01 5.93 31.76
N LEU A 237 12.99 5.44 32.50
CA LEU A 237 13.08 4.23 33.32
C LEU A 237 12.98 2.93 32.50
N LEU A 238 12.62 3.00 31.23
CA LEU A 238 12.53 1.83 30.36
C LEU A 238 13.94 1.28 30.04
N ASN A 239 14.03 -0.04 30.17
CA ASN A 239 15.08 -0.78 29.49
C ASN A 239 14.57 -1.12 28.09
N VAL A 240 15.27 -0.66 27.04
CA VAL A 240 14.85 -0.82 25.67
C VAL A 240 15.85 -1.70 24.91
N THR A 241 15.34 -2.81 24.37
CA THR A 241 16.09 -3.70 23.50
C THR A 241 15.49 -3.66 22.11
N SER A 242 16.31 -3.39 21.10
CA SER A 242 15.86 -3.29 19.70
C SER A 242 16.63 -4.27 18.81
N THR A 243 15.90 -4.97 17.94
CA THR A 243 16.47 -5.79 16.86
C THR A 243 16.51 -5.03 15.54
N VAL A 244 16.03 -3.78 15.48
CA VAL A 244 15.87 -3.01 14.26
C VAL A 244 17.21 -2.76 13.56
N ASP A 245 17.32 -3.31 12.34
CA ASP A 245 18.40 -2.99 11.39
C ASP A 245 17.79 -2.21 10.23
N THR A 246 17.94 -0.89 10.26
CA THR A 246 17.39 -0.04 9.18
C THR A 246 18.11 -0.22 7.85
N GLY A 247 19.28 -0.86 7.82
CA GLY A 247 20.01 -1.16 6.58
C GLY A 247 19.41 -2.33 5.77
N THR A 248 18.56 -3.15 6.38
CA THR A 248 18.03 -4.37 5.77
C THR A 248 16.50 -4.38 5.83
N PRO A 249 15.78 -4.47 4.69
CA PRO A 249 14.33 -4.61 4.68
C PRO A 249 13.88 -5.87 5.44
N GLY A 250 12.80 -5.74 6.21
CA GLY A 250 12.27 -6.84 7.00
C GLY A 250 11.39 -6.39 8.15
N ILE A 251 10.93 -7.37 8.94
CA ILE A 251 10.16 -7.12 10.16
C ILE A 251 11.06 -7.26 11.39
N TYR A 252 10.95 -6.32 12.31
CA TYR A 252 11.78 -6.17 13.49
C TYR A 252 10.92 -5.80 14.68
N GLU A 253 11.52 -5.81 15.89
CA GLU A 253 10.84 -5.45 17.12
C GLU A 253 11.70 -4.57 18.00
N VAL A 254 10.99 -3.75 18.80
CA VAL A 254 11.54 -3.08 19.96
C VAL A 254 10.81 -3.62 21.18
N HIS A 255 11.55 -4.09 22.15
CA HIS A 255 11.06 -4.52 23.45
C HIS A 255 11.33 -3.46 24.50
N TYR A 256 10.29 -3.01 25.16
CA TYR A 256 10.31 -2.07 26.27
C TYR A 256 9.98 -2.81 27.56
N GLU A 257 10.83 -2.63 28.58
CA GLU A 257 10.64 -3.21 29.90
C GLU A 257 10.76 -2.15 30.98
N ILE A 258 9.93 -2.24 32.02
CA ILE A 258 10.07 -1.45 33.25
C ILE A 258 9.98 -2.36 34.46
N GLY A 259 10.77 -2.06 35.52
CA GLY A 259 10.76 -2.86 36.72
C GLY A 259 11.75 -4.01 36.69
N ASN A 260 11.65 -4.94 37.61
CA ASN A 260 12.69 -5.74 38.17
C ASN A 260 13.25 -6.88 37.32
N ALA A 261 14.14 -6.61 36.37
CA ALA A 261 15.13 -7.62 36.07
C ALA A 261 16.56 -7.19 36.49
N SER A 262 16.77 -5.94 36.87
CA SER A 262 18.08 -5.47 37.34
C SER A 262 17.93 -4.26 38.25
N VAL A 263 17.53 -4.49 39.48
CA VAL A 263 17.87 -3.52 40.54
C VAL A 263 19.39 -3.50 40.63
N ASN A 264 20.01 -2.52 39.99
CA ASN A 264 21.28 -2.01 40.46
C ASN A 264 21.02 -1.41 41.82
N THR A 265 21.09 -2.24 42.84
CA THR A 265 21.24 -1.79 44.22
C THR A 265 22.53 -1.07 44.34
N ASN A 266 22.62 0.18 43.89
CA ASN A 266 23.46 1.15 44.51
C ASN A 266 22.74 1.59 45.81
N GLU A 267 22.85 0.71 46.80
CA GLU A 267 22.69 1.13 48.22
C GLU A 267 23.71 2.25 48.46
N ASP A 268 23.24 3.48 48.31
CA ASP A 268 23.73 4.61 49.11
C ASP A 268 23.00 5.88 48.65
N ASN A 269 21.95 6.16 49.29
CA ASN A 269 21.35 7.45 49.63
C ASN A 269 19.83 7.52 49.35
N PRO A 270 18.98 7.47 50.38
CA PRO A 270 17.60 7.93 50.28
C PRO A 270 17.62 9.45 50.30
N GLU A 271 17.72 10.12 49.20
CA GLU A 271 17.40 11.56 49.10
C GLU A 271 15.87 11.72 49.19
N GLU A 272 15.45 12.39 50.23
CA GLU A 272 14.09 12.85 50.47
C GLU A 272 13.55 13.57 49.22
N ILE A 273 12.36 13.12 48.79
CA ILE A 273 11.54 13.77 47.76
C ILE A 273 11.17 15.15 48.32
N SER A 274 11.80 16.21 47.83
CA SER A 274 11.34 17.58 48.06
C SER A 274 10.09 17.81 47.21
N GLU A 275 8.93 17.95 47.89
CA GLU A 275 7.72 18.50 47.29
C GLU A 275 7.99 19.92 46.77
N GLY A 276 8.21 20.07 45.47
CA GLY A 276 8.26 21.32 44.71
C GLY A 276 6.98 21.52 43.94
N GLU A 277 6.21 22.52 44.36
CA GLU A 277 4.91 22.91 43.87
C GLU A 277 4.88 23.28 42.36
N THR A 278 3.71 22.95 41.79
CA THR A 278 2.96 23.57 40.67
C THR A 278 3.26 23.12 39.27
N GLY A 279 2.29 22.40 38.72
CA GLY A 279 1.97 22.35 37.29
C GLY A 279 2.16 20.99 36.64
N ASP A 280 1.05 20.29 36.51
CA ASP A 280 0.76 19.20 35.57
C ASP A 280 1.65 17.94 35.63
N SER A 281 1.07 16.88 36.20
CA SER A 281 1.51 15.48 36.29
C SER A 281 2.99 15.24 36.61
N THR A 282 3.25 15.04 37.90
CA THR A 282 4.58 14.60 38.38
C THR A 282 4.86 13.20 37.87
N LEU A 283 5.83 13.08 36.96
CA LEU A 283 6.36 11.79 36.54
C LEU A 283 7.23 11.22 37.65
N LEU A 284 7.01 9.94 38.03
CA LEU A 284 7.89 9.24 38.93
C LEU A 284 9.17 8.82 38.21
N THR A 285 10.31 9.10 38.83
CA THR A 285 11.65 8.85 38.28
C THR A 285 12.31 7.58 38.85
N SER A 286 11.57 6.80 39.66
CA SER A 286 12.03 5.52 40.19
C SER A 286 10.86 4.57 40.40
N VAL A 287 11.10 3.27 40.24
CA VAL A 287 10.18 2.18 40.63
C VAL A 287 10.56 1.76 42.02
N THR A 288 9.64 1.93 42.98
CA THR A 288 9.89 1.68 44.42
C THR A 288 9.39 0.31 44.93
N GLY A 289 8.62 -0.45 44.10
CA GLY A 289 8.08 -1.75 44.45
C GLY A 289 9.01 -2.90 44.07
N GLU A 290 9.40 -3.75 45.05
CA GLU A 290 10.07 -5.02 44.73
C GLU A 290 9.12 -5.91 43.90
N GLY A 291 9.58 -6.40 42.74
CA GLY A 291 8.85 -7.35 41.93
C GLY A 291 7.83 -6.73 40.96
N GLN A 292 7.73 -5.40 40.88
CA GLN A 292 6.88 -4.75 39.87
C GLN A 292 7.53 -4.86 38.49
N TYR A 293 6.70 -5.22 37.48
CA TYR A 293 7.19 -5.45 36.10
C TYR A 293 6.16 -5.02 35.06
N GLY A 294 6.64 -4.55 33.93
CA GLY A 294 5.82 -4.27 32.77
C GLY A 294 6.64 -4.38 31.49
N GLN A 295 6.02 -4.82 30.42
CA GLN A 295 6.66 -4.99 29.13
C GLN A 295 5.69 -4.67 27.99
N MET A 296 6.26 -4.23 26.85
CA MET A 296 5.54 -3.93 25.63
C MET A 296 6.46 -4.10 24.43
N TRP A 297 5.89 -4.44 23.29
CA TRP A 297 6.63 -4.55 22.02
C TRP A 297 6.04 -3.62 20.96
N LEU A 298 6.94 -2.99 20.21
CA LEU A 298 6.63 -2.26 19.00
C LEU A 298 7.08 -3.08 17.80
N THR A 299 6.18 -3.34 16.87
CA THR A 299 6.54 -3.95 15.58
C THR A 299 7.06 -2.87 14.63
N VAL A 300 8.19 -3.14 13.98
CA VAL A 300 8.83 -2.24 13.02
C VAL A 300 9.05 -2.96 11.70
N ILE A 301 8.57 -2.38 10.62
CA ILE A 301 8.84 -2.86 9.26
C ILE A 301 9.80 -1.89 8.58
N VAL A 302 10.98 -2.38 8.22
CA VAL A 302 11.91 -1.65 7.37
C VAL A 302 11.55 -1.98 5.93
N GLN A 303 11.14 -0.98 5.18
CA GLN A 303 10.76 -1.13 3.78
C GLN A 303 11.86 -0.64 2.84
N GLU A 304 11.98 -1.30 1.69
CA GLU A 304 12.90 -0.88 0.64
C GLU A 304 12.45 0.47 0.05
N VAL A 305 13.41 1.34 -0.22
CA VAL A 305 13.15 2.57 -0.99
C VAL A 305 13.14 2.20 -2.47
N LEU A 306 11.98 2.21 -3.08
CA LEU A 306 11.83 2.02 -4.52
C LEU A 306 12.31 3.30 -5.21
N GLY A 307 13.44 3.21 -5.92
CA GLY A 307 14.12 4.33 -6.56
C GLY A 307 13.74 4.52 -8.03
#